data_ea329d439a5df5bb8d0f5746e0c84b33
#
_entry.id   ea329d439a5df5bb8d0f5746e0c84b33
#
_cell.length_a   1.000
_cell.length_b   1.000
_cell.length_c   1.000
_cell.angle_alpha   90.00
_cell.angle_beta   90.00
_cell.angle_gamma   90.00
#
_symmetry.space_group_name_H-M   'P 1'
#
loop_
_entity.id
_entity.type
_entity.pdbx_description
1 polymer ?
#
loop_
_entity_poly.entity_id
_entity_poly.type
_entity_poly.pdbx_seq_one_letter_code
_entity_poly.pdbx_strand_id
1 'polypeptide(L)'
;MMKNNIIHKLRKDTWKGTLLPVEYTSKEYYDVNMQRTDDGFHISIQKKKFAKPFIHSLEDCEYQDKLYEDWWEDAEAFGITEDNKLLAAIEICPESWTNRLIITELFVDEKLRGQGYGKKLLDIAKKITVEKNYRTLILETQSSNINAVDFYLHAGFTLIGFDSCCYTNTDLERKEVRLNMGWFPINTK
;
A
#
# COMPACT_ATOMS: atom_id res chain seq x y z
N MET A 1 -12.38 -1.60 28.94
CA MET A 1 -11.18 -2.44 28.85
C MET A 1 -10.71 -2.40 27.42
N MET A 2 -9.51 -1.88 27.11
CA MET A 2 -8.95 -2.01 25.77
C MET A 2 -8.67 -3.50 25.55
N LYS A 3 -9.37 -4.15 24.60
CA LYS A 3 -9.01 -5.48 24.15
C LYS A 3 -7.60 -5.40 23.57
N ASN A 4 -6.70 -6.24 24.04
CA ASN A 4 -5.32 -6.29 23.55
C ASN A 4 -5.36 -6.96 22.16
N ASN A 5 -5.54 -6.17 21.11
CA ASN A 5 -5.58 -6.65 19.73
C ASN A 5 -4.17 -7.13 19.32
N ILE A 6 -3.94 -8.44 19.43
CA ILE A 6 -2.65 -9.06 19.12
C ILE A 6 -2.59 -9.33 17.62
N ILE A 7 -1.49 -8.89 17.01
CA ILE A 7 -1.20 -9.24 15.61
C ILE A 7 -0.68 -10.66 15.57
N HIS A 8 -1.25 -11.48 14.71
CA HIS A 8 -0.87 -12.88 14.49
C HIS A 8 -0.78 -13.20 12.99
N LYS A 9 -0.14 -14.31 12.66
CA LYS A 9 -0.07 -14.79 11.27
C LYS A 9 -1.45 -15.26 10.83
N LEU A 10 -1.91 -14.77 9.70
CA LEU A 10 -3.15 -15.19 9.04
C LEU A 10 -2.82 -16.40 8.14
N ARG A 11 -3.48 -17.52 8.38
CA ARG A 11 -3.20 -18.74 7.61
C ARG A 11 -3.87 -18.66 6.23
N LYS A 12 -3.14 -19.02 5.17
CA LYS A 12 -3.63 -18.96 3.79
C LYS A 12 -4.87 -19.85 3.58
N ASP A 13 -4.92 -21.03 4.19
CA ASP A 13 -6.07 -21.95 4.10
C ASP A 13 -7.36 -21.39 4.71
N THR A 14 -7.26 -20.43 5.61
CA THR A 14 -8.40 -19.84 6.31
C THR A 14 -8.79 -18.47 5.72
N TRP A 15 -7.80 -17.68 5.25
CA TRP A 15 -8.00 -16.27 4.91
C TRP A 15 -7.87 -15.96 3.42
N LYS A 16 -7.54 -16.95 2.57
CA LYS A 16 -7.48 -16.74 1.12
C LYS A 16 -8.83 -16.27 0.57
N GLY A 17 -8.77 -15.24 -0.26
CA GLY A 17 -9.95 -14.65 -0.88
C GLY A 17 -10.78 -13.74 0.04
N THR A 18 -10.27 -13.44 1.26
CA THR A 18 -10.93 -12.47 2.15
C THR A 18 -10.86 -11.08 1.54
N LEU A 19 -12.01 -10.49 1.28
CA LEU A 19 -12.15 -9.14 0.74
C LEU A 19 -11.63 -8.09 1.74
N LEU A 20 -10.90 -7.12 1.20
CA LEU A 20 -10.41 -5.96 1.93
C LEU A 20 -11.20 -4.73 1.49
N PRO A 21 -12.07 -4.17 2.33
CA PRO A 21 -12.86 -3.00 1.97
C PRO A 21 -11.98 -1.74 2.02
N VAL A 22 -11.17 -1.54 0.96
CA VAL A 22 -10.30 -0.37 0.84
C VAL A 22 -11.08 0.78 0.25
N GLU A 23 -11.65 1.60 1.13
CA GLU A 23 -12.35 2.83 0.78
C GLU A 23 -11.68 4.03 1.43
N TYR A 24 -11.62 5.15 0.70
CA TYR A 24 -11.05 6.38 1.23
C TYR A 24 -11.67 7.63 0.61
N THR A 25 -11.56 8.74 1.34
CA THR A 25 -11.90 10.07 0.85
C THR A 25 -10.66 10.95 0.95
N SER A 26 -10.34 11.64 -0.15
CA SER A 26 -9.21 12.56 -0.21
C SER A 26 -9.64 13.96 -0.60
N LYS A 27 -9.06 14.97 0.06
CA LYS A 27 -9.21 16.39 -0.32
C LYS A 27 -8.05 16.88 -1.17
N GLU A 28 -6.96 16.13 -1.20
CA GLU A 28 -5.71 16.45 -1.89
C GLU A 28 -5.22 15.20 -2.63
N TYR A 29 -4.31 15.39 -3.57
CA TYR A 29 -3.67 14.33 -4.35
C TYR A 29 -2.26 14.76 -4.76
N TYR A 30 -1.44 13.81 -5.16
CA TYR A 30 -0.17 14.09 -5.83
C TYR A 30 -0.41 14.15 -7.34
N ASP A 31 -0.36 15.36 -7.91
CA ASP A 31 -0.50 15.60 -9.34
C ASP A 31 0.79 15.21 -10.04
N VAL A 32 0.72 14.19 -10.86
CA VAL A 32 1.82 13.75 -11.72
C VAL A 32 1.68 14.46 -13.05
N ASN A 33 2.68 15.25 -13.41
CA ASN A 33 2.78 15.91 -14.70
C ASN A 33 4.04 15.44 -15.42
N MET A 34 3.89 15.01 -16.67
CA MET A 34 4.97 14.53 -17.49
C MET A 34 4.92 15.23 -18.85
N GLN A 35 6.00 15.89 -19.22
CA GLN A 35 6.14 16.61 -20.47
C GLN A 35 7.38 16.12 -21.22
N ARG A 36 7.22 15.83 -22.50
CA ARG A 36 8.34 15.57 -23.38
C ARG A 36 9.00 16.90 -23.75
N THR A 37 10.33 16.94 -23.68
CA THR A 37 11.17 18.05 -24.15
C THR A 37 12.01 17.59 -25.35
N ASP A 38 12.75 18.49 -25.98
CA ASP A 38 13.60 18.13 -27.12
C ASP A 38 14.73 17.15 -26.72
N ASP A 39 15.19 17.21 -25.48
CA ASP A 39 16.31 16.44 -24.94
C ASP A 39 15.90 15.41 -23.86
N GLY A 40 14.57 15.23 -23.62
CA GLY A 40 14.15 14.26 -22.62
C GLY A 40 12.72 14.43 -22.11
N PHE A 41 12.56 14.29 -20.78
CA PHE A 41 11.28 14.41 -20.10
C PHE A 41 11.41 15.30 -18.85
N HIS A 42 10.46 16.19 -18.70
CA HIS A 42 10.26 16.91 -17.46
C HIS A 42 9.14 16.24 -16.68
N ILE A 43 9.43 15.81 -15.44
CA ILE A 43 8.46 15.14 -14.55
C ILE A 43 8.36 15.97 -13.28
N SER A 44 7.13 16.30 -12.90
CA SER A 44 6.85 16.91 -11.60
C SER A 44 5.73 16.17 -10.89
N ILE A 45 5.90 15.95 -9.58
CA ILE A 45 4.90 15.32 -8.72
C ILE A 45 4.69 16.27 -7.55
N GLN A 46 3.51 16.87 -7.47
CA GLN A 46 3.21 17.94 -6.52
C GLN A 46 1.85 17.73 -5.85
N LYS A 47 1.79 18.00 -4.55
CA LYS A 47 0.52 17.96 -3.82
C LYS A 47 -0.39 19.10 -4.27
N LYS A 48 -1.61 18.75 -4.67
CA LYS A 48 -2.67 19.68 -5.08
C LYS A 48 -3.98 19.33 -4.39
N LYS A 49 -4.93 20.27 -4.40
CA LYS A 49 -6.26 20.09 -3.85
C LYS A 49 -7.25 19.69 -4.93
N PHE A 50 -8.13 18.75 -4.60
CA PHE A 50 -9.31 18.50 -5.41
C PHE A 50 -10.30 19.67 -5.31
N ALA A 51 -11.00 19.98 -6.39
CA ALA A 51 -12.10 20.97 -6.37
C ALA A 51 -13.27 20.53 -5.49
N LYS A 52 -13.50 19.22 -5.41
CA LYS A 52 -14.42 18.53 -4.51
C LYS A 52 -13.71 17.30 -3.95
N PRO A 53 -14.03 16.86 -2.72
CA PRO A 53 -13.43 15.65 -2.18
C PRO A 53 -13.58 14.48 -3.15
N PHE A 54 -12.49 13.79 -3.42
CA PHE A 54 -12.46 12.55 -4.20
C PHE A 54 -12.85 11.39 -3.29
N ILE A 55 -13.77 10.56 -3.74
CA ILE A 55 -14.22 9.36 -3.03
C ILE A 55 -13.81 8.16 -3.88
N HIS A 56 -13.05 7.27 -3.29
CA HIS A 56 -12.76 5.94 -3.84
C HIS A 56 -13.64 4.94 -3.10
N SER A 57 -14.55 4.31 -3.83
CA SER A 57 -15.50 3.34 -3.28
C SER A 57 -15.31 1.97 -3.92
N LEU A 58 -15.74 0.93 -3.23
CA LEU A 58 -15.72 -0.44 -3.76
C LEU A 58 -16.58 -0.62 -5.02
N GLU A 59 -17.59 0.20 -5.18
CA GLU A 59 -18.50 0.15 -6.35
C GLU A 59 -17.81 0.64 -7.63
N ASP A 60 -16.79 1.48 -7.49
CA ASP A 60 -16.03 2.04 -8.63
C ASP A 60 -14.86 1.13 -9.07
N CYS A 61 -14.59 0.06 -8.30
CA CYS A 61 -13.49 -0.85 -8.58
C CYS A 61 -13.96 -2.05 -9.39
N GLU A 62 -13.42 -2.22 -10.61
CA GLU A 62 -13.60 -3.45 -11.40
C GLU A 62 -13.03 -4.68 -10.66
N TYR A 63 -12.01 -4.44 -9.85
CA TYR A 63 -11.30 -5.45 -9.08
C TYR A 63 -11.25 -5.04 -7.60
N GLN A 64 -11.64 -5.98 -6.71
CA GLN A 64 -11.61 -5.77 -5.28
C GLN A 64 -10.41 -6.48 -4.66
N ASP A 65 -9.66 -5.79 -3.84
CA ASP A 65 -8.48 -6.33 -3.13
C ASP A 65 -8.85 -7.48 -2.21
N LYS A 66 -8.04 -8.54 -2.23
CA LYS A 66 -8.24 -9.74 -1.42
C LYS A 66 -6.92 -10.27 -0.91
N LEU A 67 -6.95 -10.86 0.27
CA LEU A 67 -5.80 -11.59 0.77
C LEU A 67 -5.53 -12.86 -0.06
N TYR A 68 -4.26 -13.12 -0.28
CA TYR A 68 -3.75 -14.34 -0.90
C TYR A 68 -4.28 -14.59 -2.32
N GLU A 69 -4.27 -13.54 -3.14
CA GLU A 69 -4.56 -13.67 -4.57
C GLU A 69 -3.65 -14.72 -5.23
N ASP A 70 -4.15 -15.39 -6.26
CA ASP A 70 -3.47 -16.55 -6.86
C ASP A 70 -2.10 -16.22 -7.46
N TRP A 71 -1.91 -14.99 -7.92
CA TRP A 71 -0.61 -14.53 -8.45
C TRP A 71 0.43 -14.17 -7.39
N TRP A 72 0.06 -14.15 -6.10
CA TRP A 72 0.97 -13.99 -4.97
C TRP A 72 1.23 -15.34 -4.28
N GLU A 73 1.96 -16.24 -4.98
CA GLU A 73 2.12 -17.65 -4.55
C GLU A 73 2.73 -17.79 -3.15
N ASP A 74 3.80 -17.02 -2.88
CA ASP A 74 4.58 -17.07 -1.63
C ASP A 74 4.15 -15.99 -0.61
N ALA A 75 2.95 -15.45 -0.74
CA ALA A 75 2.46 -14.43 0.17
C ALA A 75 2.33 -14.97 1.61
N GLU A 76 2.70 -14.09 2.54
CA GLU A 76 2.47 -14.26 3.98
C GLU A 76 1.66 -13.06 4.49
N ALA A 77 0.62 -13.31 5.29
CA ALA A 77 -0.17 -12.24 5.88
C ALA A 77 -0.16 -12.28 7.42
N PHE A 78 -0.23 -11.09 8.01
CA PHE A 78 -0.31 -10.88 9.46
C PHE A 78 -1.45 -9.89 9.74
N GLY A 79 -2.19 -10.11 10.82
CA GLY A 79 -3.35 -9.25 11.07
C GLY A 79 -3.94 -9.39 12.45
N ILE A 80 -5.02 -8.67 12.64
CA ILE A 80 -5.86 -8.65 13.84
C ILE A 80 -7.24 -9.14 13.45
N THR A 81 -7.76 -10.09 14.22
CA THR A 81 -9.09 -10.64 14.00
C THR A 81 -9.93 -10.57 15.27
N GLU A 82 -11.21 -10.38 15.13
CA GLU A 82 -12.20 -10.45 16.21
C GLU A 82 -13.45 -11.15 15.67
N ASP A 83 -13.94 -12.16 16.38
CA ASP A 83 -15.14 -12.92 16.05
C ASP A 83 -15.16 -13.39 14.57
N ASN A 84 -14.05 -13.93 14.10
CA ASN A 84 -13.81 -14.34 12.70
C ASN A 84 -13.90 -13.20 11.65
N LYS A 85 -13.81 -11.95 12.08
CA LYS A 85 -13.71 -10.79 11.18
C LYS A 85 -12.29 -10.26 11.17
N LEU A 86 -11.82 -9.89 10.00
CA LEU A 86 -10.55 -9.22 9.82
C LEU A 86 -10.69 -7.74 10.18
N LEU A 87 -9.88 -7.26 11.11
CA LEU A 87 -9.85 -5.85 11.53
C LEU A 87 -8.63 -5.10 11.03
N ALA A 88 -7.54 -5.79 10.78
CA ALA A 88 -6.36 -5.22 10.15
C ALA A 88 -5.51 -6.33 9.55
N ALA A 89 -4.84 -6.06 8.43
CA ALA A 89 -3.92 -7.00 7.80
C ALA A 89 -2.79 -6.27 7.09
N ILE A 90 -1.65 -6.94 7.03
CA ILE A 90 -0.60 -6.70 6.05
C ILE A 90 -0.30 -8.01 5.36
N GLU A 91 -0.22 -7.98 4.04
CA GLU A 91 0.25 -9.09 3.24
C GLU A 91 1.56 -8.69 2.55
N ILE A 92 2.50 -9.61 2.55
CA ILE A 92 3.82 -9.42 1.96
C ILE A 92 4.15 -10.61 1.07
N CYS A 93 4.79 -10.35 -0.06
CA CYS A 93 5.22 -11.38 -0.99
C CYS A 93 6.69 -11.16 -1.41
N PRO A 94 7.53 -12.21 -1.43
CA PRO A 94 8.87 -12.13 -1.99
C PRO A 94 8.86 -11.86 -3.49
N GLU A 95 9.66 -10.92 -3.96
CA GLU A 95 10.01 -10.75 -5.36
C GLU A 95 11.45 -11.25 -5.56
N SER A 96 11.59 -12.55 -5.74
CA SER A 96 12.88 -13.25 -5.65
C SER A 96 13.90 -12.80 -6.70
N TRP A 97 13.46 -12.51 -7.94
CA TRP A 97 14.34 -12.12 -9.05
C TRP A 97 15.01 -10.75 -8.84
N THR A 98 14.42 -9.87 -8.01
CA THR A 98 14.99 -8.56 -7.66
C THR A 98 15.48 -8.49 -6.23
N ASN A 99 15.31 -9.55 -5.44
CA ASN A 99 15.59 -9.59 -4.00
C ASN A 99 14.87 -8.45 -3.23
N ARG A 100 13.58 -8.25 -3.54
CA ARG A 100 12.71 -7.30 -2.83
C ARG A 100 11.62 -8.04 -2.07
N LEU A 101 11.10 -7.39 -1.05
CA LEU A 101 9.84 -7.78 -0.42
C LEU A 101 8.77 -6.77 -0.83
N ILE A 102 7.61 -7.24 -1.28
CA ILE A 102 6.49 -6.38 -1.68
C ILE A 102 5.43 -6.46 -0.60
N ILE A 103 4.91 -5.32 -0.15
CA ILE A 103 3.62 -5.25 0.54
C ILE A 103 2.55 -5.26 -0.54
N THR A 104 1.81 -6.34 -0.63
CA THR A 104 0.73 -6.50 -1.58
C THR A 104 -0.56 -5.88 -1.06
N GLU A 105 -0.78 -5.97 0.26
CA GLU A 105 -1.96 -5.44 0.91
C GLU A 105 -1.62 -4.80 2.27
N LEU A 106 -2.28 -3.69 2.58
CA LEU A 106 -2.29 -3.09 3.93
C LEU A 106 -3.67 -2.52 4.23
N PHE A 107 -4.39 -3.19 5.09
CA PHE A 107 -5.73 -2.83 5.52
C PHE A 107 -5.82 -2.56 7.02
N VAL A 108 -6.52 -1.52 7.41
CA VAL A 108 -6.90 -1.24 8.81
C VAL A 108 -8.34 -0.75 8.84
N ASP A 109 -9.21 -1.52 9.51
CA ASP A 109 -10.60 -1.16 9.74
C ASP A 109 -10.69 0.23 10.39
N GLU A 110 -11.70 1.01 10.02
CA GLU A 110 -11.90 2.37 10.48
C GLU A 110 -11.87 2.49 12.02
N LYS A 111 -12.42 1.49 12.72
CA LYS A 111 -12.43 1.43 14.19
C LYS A 111 -11.03 1.36 14.81
N LEU A 112 -10.04 0.89 14.07
CA LEU A 112 -8.64 0.75 14.52
C LEU A 112 -7.71 1.82 13.95
N ARG A 113 -8.20 2.66 13.02
CA ARG A 113 -7.41 3.75 12.45
C ARG A 113 -7.00 4.76 13.54
N GLY A 114 -5.85 5.40 13.38
CA GLY A 114 -5.31 6.36 14.35
C GLY A 114 -4.74 5.75 15.64
N GLN A 115 -4.85 4.43 15.86
CA GLN A 115 -4.37 3.74 17.06
C GLN A 115 -2.99 3.08 16.88
N GLY A 116 -2.30 3.37 15.77
CA GLY A 116 -0.94 2.89 15.51
C GLY A 116 -0.84 1.46 14.97
N TYR A 117 -1.94 0.78 14.67
CA TYR A 117 -1.90 -0.60 14.15
C TYR A 117 -1.28 -0.70 12.76
N GLY A 118 -1.55 0.25 11.87
CA GLY A 118 -0.88 0.30 10.56
C GLY A 118 0.64 0.36 10.69
N LYS A 119 1.15 1.19 11.62
CA LYS A 119 2.59 1.25 11.91
C LYS A 119 3.13 -0.08 12.42
N LYS A 120 2.45 -0.73 13.36
CA LYS A 120 2.86 -2.04 13.90
C LYS A 120 2.92 -3.11 12.80
N LEU A 121 1.97 -3.10 11.86
CA LEU A 121 1.97 -4.00 10.71
C LEU A 121 3.16 -3.71 9.78
N LEU A 122 3.43 -2.44 9.46
CA LEU A 122 4.62 -2.07 8.68
C LEU A 122 5.93 -2.46 9.39
N ASP A 123 6.01 -2.32 10.70
CA ASP A 123 7.19 -2.70 11.48
C ASP A 123 7.47 -4.22 11.35
N ILE A 124 6.43 -5.07 11.23
CA ILE A 124 6.58 -6.51 10.94
C ILE A 124 7.20 -6.72 9.57
N ALA A 125 6.68 -6.07 8.52
CA ALA A 125 7.21 -6.20 7.17
C ALA A 125 8.67 -5.72 7.09
N LYS A 126 9.00 -4.60 7.72
CA LYS A 126 10.37 -4.08 7.81
C LYS A 126 11.31 -5.06 8.54
N LYS A 127 10.86 -5.64 9.64
CA LYS A 127 11.61 -6.65 10.37
C LYS A 127 11.92 -7.86 9.49
N ILE A 128 10.92 -8.39 8.79
CA ILE A 128 11.09 -9.52 7.86
C ILE A 128 12.04 -9.16 6.73
N THR A 129 11.96 -7.93 6.18
CA THR A 129 12.87 -7.42 5.14
C THR A 129 14.32 -7.51 5.60
N VAL A 130 14.62 -7.08 6.83
CA VAL A 130 15.97 -7.14 7.41
C VAL A 130 16.40 -8.58 7.69
N GLU A 131 15.55 -9.36 8.37
CA GLU A 131 15.88 -10.74 8.79
C GLU A 131 16.13 -11.67 7.61
N LYS A 132 15.38 -11.50 6.50
CA LYS A 132 15.53 -12.31 5.28
C LYS A 132 16.51 -11.68 4.26
N ASN A 133 17.21 -10.59 4.61
CA ASN A 133 18.18 -9.90 3.77
C ASN A 133 17.61 -9.43 2.41
N TYR A 134 16.35 -9.02 2.35
CA TYR A 134 15.84 -8.31 1.18
C TYR A 134 16.46 -6.93 1.10
N ARG A 135 16.84 -6.50 -0.12
CA ARG A 135 17.49 -5.19 -0.33
C ARG A 135 16.57 -4.00 -0.10
N THR A 136 15.25 -4.20 -0.21
CA THR A 136 14.24 -3.15 0.00
C THR A 136 12.86 -3.75 0.23
N LEU A 137 12.03 -3.03 0.95
CA LEU A 137 10.59 -3.25 1.07
C LEU A 137 9.88 -2.25 0.17
N ILE A 138 9.04 -2.71 -0.73
CA ILE A 138 8.30 -1.86 -1.67
C ILE A 138 6.79 -2.02 -1.51
N LEU A 139 6.06 -1.05 -1.97
CA LEU A 139 4.60 -1.07 -2.09
C LEU A 139 4.16 -0.14 -3.22
N GLU A 140 2.90 -0.24 -3.58
CA GLU A 140 2.23 0.70 -4.46
C GLU A 140 1.03 1.36 -3.78
N THR A 141 0.66 2.55 -4.23
CA THR A 141 -0.54 3.27 -3.79
C THR A 141 -0.96 4.29 -4.84
N GLN A 142 -2.24 4.63 -4.85
CA GLN A 142 -2.77 5.64 -5.78
C GLN A 142 -2.35 7.05 -5.36
N SER A 143 -2.05 7.91 -6.34
CA SER A 143 -1.69 9.31 -6.11
C SER A 143 -2.84 10.13 -5.50
N SER A 144 -4.08 9.69 -5.64
CA SER A 144 -5.28 10.23 -5.00
C SER A 144 -5.41 9.84 -3.52
N ASN A 145 -4.78 8.74 -3.08
CA ASN A 145 -4.84 8.30 -1.68
C ASN A 145 -3.80 9.02 -0.82
N ILE A 146 -4.03 10.32 -0.60
CA ILE A 146 -3.09 11.18 0.13
C ILE A 146 -2.77 10.67 1.54
N ASN A 147 -3.78 10.08 2.21
CA ASN A 147 -3.61 9.55 3.56
C ASN A 147 -2.63 8.36 3.58
N ALA A 148 -2.70 7.48 2.59
CA ALA A 148 -1.77 6.36 2.46
C ALA A 148 -0.37 6.86 2.09
N VAL A 149 -0.25 7.75 1.10
CA VAL A 149 1.05 8.30 0.71
C VAL A 149 1.74 8.99 1.89
N ASP A 150 1.03 9.89 2.58
CA ASP A 150 1.57 10.60 3.75
C ASP A 150 1.95 9.62 4.88
N PHE A 151 1.14 8.58 5.12
CA PHE A 151 1.44 7.54 6.09
C PHE A 151 2.74 6.80 5.76
N TYR A 152 2.95 6.41 4.49
CA TYR A 152 4.17 5.72 4.08
C TYR A 152 5.40 6.64 4.14
N LEU A 153 5.27 7.91 3.74
CA LEU A 153 6.35 8.90 3.87
C LEU A 153 6.78 9.06 5.33
N HIS A 154 5.82 9.21 6.25
CA HIS A 154 6.10 9.29 7.70
C HIS A 154 6.69 7.99 8.25
N ALA A 155 6.39 6.86 7.65
CA ALA A 155 7.00 5.58 7.98
C ALA A 155 8.41 5.40 7.37
N GLY A 156 8.95 6.41 6.67
CA GLY A 156 10.30 6.41 6.10
C GLY A 156 10.41 5.76 4.71
N PHE A 157 9.30 5.54 4.03
CA PHE A 157 9.32 5.21 2.61
C PHE A 157 9.63 6.45 1.78
N THR A 158 10.15 6.25 0.59
CA THR A 158 10.37 7.30 -0.41
C THR A 158 9.77 6.89 -1.74
N LEU A 159 9.45 7.86 -2.58
CA LEU A 159 9.02 7.57 -3.95
C LEU A 159 10.19 6.98 -4.75
N ILE A 160 9.96 5.85 -5.43
CA ILE A 160 10.94 5.17 -6.28
C ILE A 160 10.53 5.09 -7.75
N GLY A 161 9.29 5.44 -8.05
CA GLY A 161 8.77 5.46 -9.41
C GLY A 161 7.25 5.68 -9.45
N PHE A 162 6.70 5.69 -10.64
CA PHE A 162 5.26 5.75 -10.85
C PHE A 162 4.89 5.05 -12.17
N ASP A 163 3.62 4.69 -12.32
CA ASP A 163 3.04 4.18 -13.55
C ASP A 163 1.75 4.96 -13.84
N SER A 164 1.67 5.58 -15.00
CA SER A 164 0.58 6.48 -15.39
C SER A 164 -0.55 5.79 -16.18
N CYS A 165 -0.49 4.48 -16.34
CA CYS A 165 -1.49 3.68 -17.04
C CYS A 165 -1.68 2.29 -16.40
N CYS A 166 -1.49 2.19 -15.08
CA CYS A 166 -1.57 0.92 -14.37
C CYS A 166 -3.00 0.43 -14.21
N TYR A 167 -3.91 1.32 -13.86
CA TYR A 167 -5.31 0.99 -13.60
C TYR A 167 -6.18 1.18 -14.85
N THR A 168 -5.95 2.29 -15.56
CA THR A 168 -6.67 2.63 -16.79
C THR A 168 -5.75 3.44 -17.72
N ASN A 169 -6.20 3.67 -18.98
CA ASN A 169 -5.50 4.57 -19.90
C ASN A 169 -5.68 6.06 -19.55
N THR A 170 -6.44 6.37 -18.51
CA THR A 170 -6.80 7.74 -18.09
C THR A 170 -6.40 8.03 -16.64
N ASP A 171 -5.41 7.32 -16.09
CA ASP A 171 -4.97 7.48 -14.71
C ASP A 171 -4.50 8.90 -14.38
N LEU A 172 -3.86 9.58 -15.35
CA LEU A 172 -3.43 10.99 -15.21
C LEU A 172 -4.62 11.94 -15.05
N GLU A 173 -5.66 11.77 -15.85
CA GLU A 173 -6.88 12.57 -15.82
C GLU A 173 -7.68 12.29 -14.55
N ARG A 174 -7.78 11.03 -14.17
CA ARG A 174 -8.48 10.57 -12.96
C ARG A 174 -7.73 10.92 -11.68
N LYS A 175 -6.45 11.28 -11.75
CA LYS A 175 -5.56 11.52 -10.60
C LYS A 175 -5.31 10.26 -9.75
N GLU A 176 -5.37 9.10 -10.39
CA GLU A 176 -5.17 7.79 -9.76
C GLU A 176 -3.90 7.10 -10.28
N VAL A 177 -2.86 7.87 -10.52
CA VAL A 177 -1.54 7.34 -10.94
C VAL A 177 -0.97 6.42 -9.85
N ARG A 178 -0.49 5.24 -10.25
CA ARG A 178 0.21 4.35 -9.32
C ARG A 178 1.55 4.94 -8.91
N LEU A 179 1.74 5.19 -7.62
CA LEU A 179 3.01 5.59 -7.02
C LEU A 179 3.68 4.36 -6.40
N ASN A 180 4.92 4.10 -6.81
CA ASN A 180 5.73 3.05 -6.22
C ASN A 180 6.59 3.64 -5.10
N MET A 181 6.48 3.08 -3.89
CA MET A 181 7.19 3.54 -2.71
C MET A 181 8.18 2.47 -2.24
N GLY A 182 9.34 2.90 -1.75
CA GLY A 182 10.38 2.00 -1.28
C GLY A 182 10.93 2.41 0.08
N TRP A 183 11.14 1.43 0.95
CA TRP A 183 11.88 1.58 2.19
C TRP A 183 13.15 0.74 2.11
N PHE A 184 14.28 1.36 2.44
CA PHE A 184 15.61 0.76 2.34
C PHE A 184 16.14 0.49 3.75
N PRO A 185 16.47 -0.77 4.10
CA PRO A 185 17.14 -1.07 5.35
C PRO A 185 18.43 -0.28 5.48
N ILE A 186 18.65 0.33 6.64
CA ILE A 186 19.96 0.93 6.93
C ILE A 186 20.95 -0.25 7.07
N ASN A 187 21.84 -0.41 6.10
CA ASN A 187 22.92 -1.37 6.21
C ASN A 187 23.87 -0.87 7.33
N THR A 188 23.66 -1.34 8.54
CA THR A 188 24.72 -1.33 9.58
C THR A 188 25.76 -2.37 9.16
N LYS A 189 26.73 -1.94 8.33
CA LYS A 189 27.98 -2.67 8.15
C LYS A 189 28.82 -2.57 9.41
#